data_36b926f10187a40aab70977d48aa3fb5
#
_entry.id   36b926f10187a40aab70977d48aa3fb5
#
_cell.length_a   1.000
_cell.length_b   1.000
_cell.length_c   1.000
_cell.angle_alpha   90.00
_cell.angle_beta   90.00
_cell.angle_gamma   90.00
#
_symmetry.space_group_name_H-M   'P 1'
#
loop_
_entity.id
_entity.type
_entity.pdbx_description
1 polymer ?
#
loop_
_entity_poly.entity_id
_entity_poly.type
_entity_poly.pdbx_seq_one_letter_code
_entity_poly.pdbx_strand_id
1 'polypeptide(L)'
;MLRELGRSTERRETVRSAQKEELIRLNRFISNAGVCSRREADKYITAGVVTVNGQIVTELGTKVSPSDEVRFDNRLLTPERKVYVLLNKPKDVVTTTDDPHAERTVMDLGTAACDERIYPVGRLDKNTTGLLLLTNDGELSKRLTHPSHKVEKVYQVTLDRTVSVADIQKMTDGIDLEDGPIAAAAVSFVEGDDKDTLGIEIHSGRNRIVRRIFESLGYRVRALDRVSFAGLTKKNLPRGKWRMLSPREVSFLKMK
;
A
#
# COMPACT_ATOMS: atom_id res chain seq x y z
N MET A 1 71.96 27.34 19.99
CA MET A 1 71.33 27.41 18.64
C MET A 1 70.47 26.16 18.47
N LEU A 2 69.24 26.18 19.00
CA LEU A 2 68.22 25.13 18.89
C LEU A 2 66.90 25.77 18.74
N ARG A 3 66.27 25.55 17.54
CA ARG A 3 64.95 26.05 17.18
C ARG A 3 63.88 25.17 17.80
N GLU A 4 62.98 25.77 18.61
CA GLU A 4 61.72 25.19 19.03
C GLU A 4 60.78 25.09 17.84
N LEU A 5 60.30 23.89 17.56
CA LEU A 5 59.22 23.62 16.66
C LEU A 5 57.92 23.50 17.47
N GLY A 6 57.09 24.56 17.42
CA GLY A 6 55.78 24.54 17.99
C GLY A 6 54.85 23.57 17.23
N ARG A 7 54.29 22.61 17.97
CA ARG A 7 53.18 21.77 17.47
C ARG A 7 51.88 22.48 17.74
N SER A 8 51.30 23.05 16.69
CA SER A 8 49.93 23.49 16.71
C SER A 8 49.01 22.25 16.70
N THR A 9 48.29 22.05 17.78
CA THR A 9 47.20 21.09 17.87
C THR A 9 45.99 21.69 17.14
N GLU A 10 45.85 21.39 15.85
CA GLU A 10 44.60 21.61 15.15
C GLU A 10 43.53 20.68 15.74
N ARG A 11 42.60 21.28 16.48
CA ARG A 11 41.30 20.67 16.82
C ARG A 11 40.57 20.36 15.51
N ARG A 12 40.56 19.10 15.14
CA ARG A 12 39.59 18.61 14.15
C ARG A 12 38.19 18.71 14.74
N GLU A 13 37.51 19.79 14.49
CA GLU A 13 36.06 19.87 14.61
C GLU A 13 35.49 18.89 13.61
N THR A 14 35.03 17.77 14.12
CA THR A 14 34.21 16.82 13.37
C THR A 14 32.90 17.54 13.04
N VAL A 15 32.82 18.09 11.86
CA VAL A 15 31.54 18.56 11.26
C VAL A 15 30.66 17.31 11.13
N ARG A 16 29.80 17.11 12.15
CA ARG A 16 28.63 16.24 11.99
C ARG A 16 27.82 16.84 10.86
N SER A 17 27.85 16.22 9.70
CA SER A 17 26.92 16.50 8.64
C SER A 17 25.53 16.38 9.21
N ALA A 18 24.85 17.50 9.40
CA ALA A 18 23.46 17.55 9.79
C ALA A 18 22.68 16.83 8.68
N GLN A 19 22.33 15.57 8.90
CA GLN A 19 21.32 14.92 8.11
C GLN A 19 20.10 15.80 8.20
N LYS A 20 19.65 16.34 7.06
CA LYS A 20 18.46 17.17 6.95
C LYS A 20 17.31 16.31 7.44
N GLU A 21 16.90 16.50 8.70
CA GLU A 21 15.80 15.74 9.30
C GLU A 21 14.57 15.94 8.42
N GLU A 22 14.02 14.85 7.92
CA GLU A 22 12.86 14.88 7.02
C GLU A 22 11.63 15.26 7.84
N LEU A 23 11.20 16.51 7.70
CA LEU A 23 10.00 17.02 8.33
C LEU A 23 8.76 16.30 7.79
N ILE A 24 7.94 15.77 8.67
CA ILE A 24 6.68 15.12 8.33
C ILE A 24 5.48 15.93 8.82
N ARG A 25 4.35 15.83 8.13
CA ARG A 25 3.12 16.49 8.57
C ARG A 25 2.66 15.94 9.93
N LEU A 26 2.24 16.82 10.84
CA LEU A 26 1.79 16.47 12.18
C LEU A 26 0.67 15.43 12.17
N ASN A 27 -0.34 15.58 11.29
CA ASN A 27 -1.41 14.57 11.14
C ASN A 27 -0.89 13.20 10.74
N ARG A 28 0.21 13.15 9.98
CA ARG A 28 0.87 11.90 9.61
C ARG A 28 1.65 11.31 10.78
N PHE A 29 2.31 12.15 11.58
CA PHE A 29 3.00 11.71 12.81
C PHE A 29 2.01 11.02 13.76
N ILE A 30 0.87 11.68 14.06
CA ILE A 30 -0.22 11.15 14.90
C ILE A 30 -0.75 9.82 14.37
N SER A 31 -0.99 9.75 13.04
CA SER A 31 -1.47 8.52 12.41
C SER A 31 -0.42 7.39 12.43
N ASN A 32 0.87 7.70 12.34
CA ASN A 32 1.96 6.74 12.45
C ASN A 32 2.17 6.21 13.87
N ALA A 33 1.69 6.95 14.86
CA ALA A 33 1.65 6.54 16.26
C ALA A 33 0.39 5.71 16.60
N GLY A 34 -0.42 5.33 15.61
CA GLY A 34 -1.56 4.45 15.78
C GLY A 34 -2.83 5.10 16.36
N VAL A 35 -2.79 6.38 16.73
CA VAL A 35 -3.89 7.06 17.43
C VAL A 35 -5.18 7.06 16.62
N CYS A 36 -5.10 7.50 15.34
CA CYS A 36 -6.27 7.66 14.48
C CYS A 36 -5.89 7.77 13.00
N SER A 37 -6.87 7.95 12.11
CA SER A 37 -6.62 8.27 10.70
C SER A 37 -6.07 9.71 10.57
N ARG A 38 -5.38 10.01 9.46
CA ARG A 38 -4.88 11.36 9.19
C ARG A 38 -5.99 12.43 9.14
N ARG A 39 -7.18 12.08 8.66
CA ARG A 39 -8.35 12.98 8.61
C ARG A 39 -8.91 13.24 10.00
N GLU A 40 -8.93 12.26 10.87
CA GLU A 40 -9.31 12.43 12.27
C GLU A 40 -8.25 13.23 13.03
N ALA A 41 -6.95 12.97 12.77
CA ALA A 41 -5.86 13.77 13.34
C ALA A 41 -6.00 15.26 12.99
N ASP A 42 -6.42 15.60 11.76
CA ASP A 42 -6.69 17.00 11.39
C ASP A 42 -7.79 17.61 12.27
N LYS A 43 -8.86 16.87 12.61
CA LYS A 43 -9.92 17.33 13.53
C LYS A 43 -9.38 17.56 14.95
N TYR A 44 -8.54 16.66 15.46
CA TYR A 44 -7.94 16.77 16.78
C TYR A 44 -6.92 17.91 16.86
N ILE A 45 -6.13 18.14 15.81
CA ILE A 45 -5.23 19.30 15.73
C ILE A 45 -6.05 20.57 15.82
N THR A 46 -7.10 20.73 15.00
CA THR A 46 -7.96 21.92 15.03
C THR A 46 -8.65 22.11 16.39
N ALA A 47 -8.98 21.03 17.09
CA ALA A 47 -9.59 21.07 18.43
C ALA A 47 -8.58 21.41 19.55
N GLY A 48 -7.28 21.55 19.25
CA GLY A 48 -6.26 21.96 20.23
C GLY A 48 -5.86 20.86 21.22
N VAL A 49 -6.13 19.57 20.94
CA VAL A 49 -5.74 18.46 21.82
C VAL A 49 -4.33 17.93 21.57
N VAL A 50 -3.60 18.56 20.63
CA VAL A 50 -2.24 18.17 20.24
C VAL A 50 -1.25 19.24 20.64
N THR A 51 -0.15 18.85 21.28
CA THR A 51 0.97 19.74 21.59
C THR A 51 2.25 19.26 20.89
N VAL A 52 3.08 20.21 20.49
CA VAL A 52 4.43 19.98 19.97
C VAL A 52 5.40 20.81 20.81
N ASN A 53 6.39 20.15 21.41
CA ASN A 53 7.35 20.78 22.33
C ASN A 53 6.67 21.64 23.43
N GLY A 54 5.55 21.13 23.97
CA GLY A 54 4.77 21.78 25.02
C GLY A 54 3.82 22.87 24.54
N GLN A 55 3.80 23.23 23.26
CA GLN A 55 2.90 24.26 22.71
C GLN A 55 1.71 23.61 21.99
N ILE A 56 0.49 24.13 22.24
CA ILE A 56 -0.72 23.70 21.54
C ILE A 56 -0.61 24.09 20.06
N VAL A 57 -0.89 23.13 19.16
CA VAL A 57 -0.89 23.33 17.70
C VAL A 57 -2.30 23.12 17.17
N THR A 58 -2.85 24.14 16.48
CA THR A 58 -4.18 24.08 15.84
C THR A 58 -4.11 24.23 14.32
N GLU A 59 -2.95 24.63 13.79
CA GLU A 59 -2.75 24.87 12.37
C GLU A 59 -2.59 23.58 11.58
N LEU A 60 -3.46 23.42 10.56
CA LEU A 60 -3.38 22.28 9.63
C LEU A 60 -2.15 22.43 8.71
N GLY A 61 -1.50 21.31 8.43
CA GLY A 61 -0.31 21.31 7.58
C GLY A 61 1.01 21.51 8.33
N THR A 62 0.97 21.81 9.64
CA THR A 62 2.15 21.86 10.51
C THR A 62 3.03 20.64 10.29
N LYS A 63 4.33 20.86 10.22
CA LYS A 63 5.35 19.83 10.07
C LYS A 63 6.16 19.71 11.36
N VAL A 64 6.53 18.49 11.68
CA VAL A 64 7.35 18.14 12.83
C VAL A 64 8.56 17.31 12.41
N SER A 65 9.63 17.46 13.16
CA SER A 65 10.82 16.62 13.09
C SER A 65 10.61 15.31 13.87
N PRO A 66 11.30 14.23 13.54
CA PRO A 66 11.33 13.03 14.35
C PRO A 66 11.85 13.25 15.80
N SER A 67 12.59 14.31 16.03
CA SER A 67 13.10 14.71 17.34
C SER A 67 12.12 15.56 18.18
N ASP A 68 11.03 16.06 17.58
CA ASP A 68 10.03 16.85 18.30
C ASP A 68 9.22 15.99 19.28
N GLU A 69 8.95 16.55 20.46
CA GLU A 69 8.05 15.95 21.44
C GLU A 69 6.60 16.25 21.06
N VAL A 70 5.92 15.25 20.47
CA VAL A 70 4.50 15.35 20.11
C VAL A 70 3.66 14.62 21.13
N ARG A 71 2.67 15.32 21.71
CA ARG A 71 1.69 14.73 22.63
C ARG A 71 0.27 14.85 22.09
N PHE A 72 -0.51 13.83 22.34
CA PHE A 72 -1.94 13.79 22.09
C PHE A 72 -2.65 13.55 23.43
N ASP A 73 -3.53 14.45 23.83
CA ASP A 73 -4.19 14.40 25.13
C ASP A 73 -3.19 14.12 26.27
N ASN A 74 -2.13 14.93 26.34
CA ASN A 74 -0.98 14.82 27.27
C ASN A 74 -0.15 13.53 27.17
N ARG A 75 -0.49 12.56 26.34
CA ARG A 75 0.27 11.32 26.15
C ARG A 75 1.34 11.53 25.09
N LEU A 76 2.59 11.21 25.42
CA LEU A 76 3.69 11.23 24.45
C LEU A 76 3.44 10.21 23.33
N LEU A 77 3.53 10.66 22.10
CA LEU A 77 3.39 9.81 20.94
C LEU A 77 4.74 9.25 20.49
N THR A 78 4.77 7.94 20.24
CA THR A 78 5.88 7.24 19.62
C THR A 78 5.39 6.50 18.39
N PRO A 79 6.15 6.51 17.27
CA PRO A 79 5.76 5.76 16.09
C PRO A 79 5.63 4.27 16.40
N GLU A 80 4.55 3.64 15.92
CA GLU A 80 4.39 2.20 15.99
C GLU A 80 5.42 1.45 15.13
N ARG A 81 5.75 0.23 15.53
CA ARG A 81 6.51 -0.68 14.66
C ARG A 81 5.74 -0.91 13.35
N LYS A 82 6.47 -1.09 12.25
CA LYS A 82 5.84 -1.36 10.95
C LYS A 82 5.43 -2.82 10.84
N VAL A 83 4.17 -3.04 10.46
CA VAL A 83 3.56 -4.36 10.31
C VAL A 83 3.09 -4.57 8.88
N TYR A 84 3.22 -5.79 8.38
CA TYR A 84 2.87 -6.16 7.01
C TYR A 84 2.15 -7.51 7.02
N VAL A 85 0.87 -7.48 6.67
CA VAL A 85 -0.04 -8.64 6.67
C VAL A 85 -0.52 -8.90 5.26
N LEU A 86 -0.30 -10.10 4.74
CA LEU A 86 -0.81 -10.54 3.45
C LEU A 86 -2.09 -11.33 3.67
N LEU A 87 -3.21 -10.81 3.20
CA LEU A 87 -4.54 -11.43 3.24
C LEU A 87 -4.87 -12.05 1.87
N ASN A 88 -5.40 -13.27 1.86
CA ASN A 88 -6.09 -13.82 0.70
C ASN A 88 -7.59 -13.51 0.84
N LYS A 89 -8.00 -12.34 0.34
CA LYS A 89 -9.34 -11.79 0.49
C LYS A 89 -10.40 -12.72 -0.13
N PRO A 90 -11.42 -13.11 0.61
CA PRO A 90 -12.55 -13.86 0.06
C PRO A 90 -13.52 -12.94 -0.70
N LYS A 91 -14.50 -13.54 -1.39
CA LYS A 91 -15.63 -12.86 -1.99
C LYS A 91 -16.53 -12.26 -0.90
N ASP A 92 -17.34 -11.27 -1.28
CA ASP A 92 -18.36 -10.60 -0.45
C ASP A 92 -17.83 -9.82 0.76
N VAL A 93 -16.53 -9.50 0.76
CA VAL A 93 -15.86 -8.66 1.75
C VAL A 93 -15.42 -7.35 1.11
N VAL A 94 -15.73 -6.21 1.73
CA VAL A 94 -15.42 -4.86 1.22
C VAL A 94 -14.01 -4.44 1.65
N THR A 95 -13.27 -3.82 0.74
CA THR A 95 -11.94 -3.26 1.04
C THR A 95 -12.06 -1.83 1.55
N THR A 96 -12.31 -1.70 2.83
CA THR A 96 -12.39 -0.43 3.55
C THR A 96 -11.87 -0.60 4.97
N THR A 97 -11.50 0.50 5.62
CA THR A 97 -11.17 0.52 7.05
C THR A 97 -12.41 0.76 7.91
N ASP A 98 -13.42 1.40 7.35
CA ASP A 98 -14.67 1.71 8.01
C ASP A 98 -15.73 1.98 6.95
N ASP A 99 -16.85 1.26 7.03
CA ASP A 99 -18.04 1.44 6.19
C ASP A 99 -19.26 0.94 6.96
N PRO A 100 -20.10 1.83 7.48
CA PRO A 100 -21.28 1.46 8.28
C PRO A 100 -22.33 0.67 7.49
N HIS A 101 -22.26 0.66 6.16
CA HIS A 101 -23.15 -0.10 5.28
C HIS A 101 -22.59 -1.44 4.83
N ALA A 102 -21.34 -1.74 5.18
CA ALA A 102 -20.69 -3.00 4.84
C ALA A 102 -21.00 -4.05 5.90
N GLU A 103 -21.60 -5.15 5.50
CA GLU A 103 -21.83 -6.32 6.36
C GLU A 103 -20.50 -6.93 6.86
N ARG A 104 -19.46 -6.89 6.00
CA ARG A 104 -18.13 -7.42 6.31
C ARG A 104 -17.02 -6.69 5.56
N THR A 105 -15.98 -6.32 6.28
CA THR A 105 -14.81 -5.60 5.73
C THR A 105 -13.54 -6.46 5.79
N VAL A 106 -12.50 -6.02 5.10
CA VAL A 106 -11.17 -6.67 5.20
C VAL A 106 -10.54 -6.50 6.57
N MET A 107 -10.99 -5.50 7.36
CA MET A 107 -10.48 -5.28 8.71
C MET A 107 -10.99 -6.34 9.67
N ASP A 108 -12.21 -6.85 9.50
CA ASP A 108 -12.74 -7.95 10.30
C ASP A 108 -11.92 -9.26 10.17
N LEU A 109 -11.17 -9.37 9.06
CA LEU A 109 -10.25 -10.48 8.82
C LEU A 109 -8.82 -10.17 9.24
N GLY A 110 -8.42 -8.88 9.18
CA GLY A 110 -7.03 -8.46 9.37
C GLY A 110 -6.67 -8.03 10.78
N THR A 111 -7.63 -7.53 11.58
CA THR A 111 -7.37 -7.01 12.93
C THR A 111 -6.89 -8.09 13.91
N ALA A 112 -7.22 -9.35 13.68
CA ALA A 112 -6.69 -10.47 14.46
C ALA A 112 -5.18 -10.74 14.25
N ALA A 113 -4.55 -10.03 13.32
CA ALA A 113 -3.14 -10.27 12.97
C ALA A 113 -2.16 -9.55 13.90
N CYS A 114 -2.53 -8.38 14.43
CA CYS A 114 -1.66 -7.51 15.23
C CYS A 114 -2.49 -6.45 15.97
N ASP A 115 -1.88 -5.84 16.97
CA ASP A 115 -2.49 -4.75 17.76
C ASP A 115 -2.36 -3.39 17.06
N GLU A 116 -1.39 -3.26 16.14
CA GLU A 116 -1.13 -2.02 15.42
C GLU A 116 -2.26 -1.70 14.43
N ARG A 117 -2.47 -0.40 14.21
CA ARG A 117 -3.50 0.11 13.31
C ARG A 117 -3.09 -0.05 11.84
N ILE A 118 -3.38 -1.21 11.24
CA ILE A 118 -3.13 -1.48 9.82
C ILE A 118 -4.29 -1.05 8.92
N TYR A 119 -4.02 -0.88 7.62
CA TYR A 119 -5.01 -0.55 6.60
C TYR A 119 -4.64 -1.18 5.24
N PRO A 120 -5.61 -1.36 4.32
CA PRO A 120 -5.35 -2.00 3.04
C PRO A 120 -4.51 -1.12 2.10
N VAL A 121 -3.58 -1.77 1.39
CA VAL A 121 -2.76 -1.19 0.32
C VAL A 121 -3.50 -1.33 -1.01
N GLY A 122 -4.15 -0.27 -1.43
CA GLY A 122 -5.07 -0.30 -2.55
C GLY A 122 -6.39 -1.01 -2.21
N ARG A 123 -7.13 -1.37 -3.26
CA ARG A 123 -8.44 -1.99 -3.09
C ARG A 123 -8.64 -3.17 -4.04
N LEU A 124 -9.49 -4.10 -3.62
CA LEU A 124 -10.17 -5.08 -4.45
C LEU A 124 -11.67 -4.89 -4.30
N ASP A 125 -12.43 -5.04 -5.37
CA ASP A 125 -13.89 -4.97 -5.33
C ASP A 125 -14.48 -6.05 -4.41
N LYS A 126 -15.72 -5.88 -3.94
CA LYS A 126 -16.45 -6.83 -3.08
C LYS A 126 -16.38 -8.26 -3.66
N ASN A 127 -16.61 -8.40 -4.98
CA ASN A 127 -16.63 -9.68 -5.69
C ASN A 127 -15.26 -10.11 -6.27
N THR A 128 -14.21 -9.34 -6.06
CA THR A 128 -12.83 -9.72 -6.46
C THR A 128 -12.14 -10.35 -5.28
N THR A 129 -11.48 -11.46 -5.54
CA THR A 129 -10.77 -12.24 -4.52
C THR A 129 -9.25 -12.10 -4.66
N GLY A 130 -8.49 -12.67 -3.73
CA GLY A 130 -7.04 -12.79 -3.84
C GLY A 130 -6.25 -11.87 -2.93
N LEU A 131 -5.00 -11.67 -3.29
CA LEU A 131 -4.01 -11.04 -2.44
C LEU A 131 -4.31 -9.56 -2.17
N LEU A 132 -4.31 -9.20 -0.90
CA LEU A 132 -4.40 -7.83 -0.41
C LEU A 132 -3.37 -7.65 0.71
N LEU A 133 -2.50 -6.66 0.56
CA LEU A 133 -1.56 -6.27 1.61
C LEU A 133 -2.24 -5.30 2.56
N LEU A 134 -2.09 -5.52 3.87
CA LEU A 134 -2.50 -4.61 4.94
C LEU A 134 -1.22 -4.17 5.68
N THR A 135 -1.08 -2.89 5.99
CA THR A 135 0.10 -2.36 6.69
C THR A 135 -0.19 -1.01 7.34
N ASN A 136 0.63 -0.61 8.31
CA ASN A 136 0.71 0.75 8.83
C ASN A 136 1.90 1.55 8.23
N ASP A 137 2.59 1.00 7.22
CA ASP A 137 3.66 1.68 6.49
C ASP A 137 3.08 2.52 5.34
N GLY A 138 2.75 3.78 5.62
CA GLY A 138 2.14 4.69 4.64
C GLY A 138 3.06 5.04 3.47
N GLU A 139 4.38 5.02 3.64
CA GLU A 139 5.32 5.25 2.54
C GLU A 139 5.30 4.10 1.55
N LEU A 140 5.41 2.87 2.07
CA LEU A 140 5.31 1.69 1.24
C LEU A 140 3.94 1.61 0.56
N SER A 141 2.85 1.87 1.31
CA SER A 141 1.49 1.89 0.75
C SER A 141 1.35 2.88 -0.41
N LYS A 142 1.85 4.12 -0.24
CA LYS A 142 1.86 5.14 -1.29
C LYS A 142 2.63 4.65 -2.53
N ARG A 143 3.82 4.12 -2.34
CA ARG A 143 4.68 3.64 -3.42
C ARG A 143 4.03 2.49 -4.19
N LEU A 144 3.44 1.51 -3.50
CA LEU A 144 2.80 0.35 -4.13
C LEU A 144 1.46 0.68 -4.82
N THR A 145 0.86 1.84 -4.53
CA THR A 145 -0.43 2.24 -5.11
C THR A 145 -0.34 3.36 -6.13
N HIS A 146 0.75 4.14 -6.11
CA HIS A 146 0.89 5.27 -7.03
C HIS A 146 1.15 4.80 -8.47
N PRO A 147 0.44 5.34 -9.48
CA PRO A 147 0.54 4.88 -10.87
C PRO A 147 1.96 4.94 -11.48
N SER A 148 2.78 5.92 -11.05
CA SER A 148 4.15 6.09 -11.57
C SER A 148 5.09 4.92 -11.29
N HIS A 149 4.82 4.14 -10.24
CA HIS A 149 5.67 3.01 -9.86
C HIS A 149 5.35 1.73 -10.63
N LYS A 150 4.32 1.73 -11.47
CA LYS A 150 3.97 0.61 -12.37
C LYS A 150 4.00 -0.76 -11.67
N VAL A 151 3.47 -0.83 -10.46
CA VAL A 151 3.49 -2.05 -9.64
C VAL A 151 2.71 -3.17 -10.32
N GLU A 152 3.38 -4.29 -10.52
CA GLU A 152 2.84 -5.51 -11.14
C GLU A 152 1.68 -6.10 -10.34
N LYS A 153 0.64 -6.49 -11.04
CA LYS A 153 -0.53 -7.20 -10.52
C LYS A 153 -0.94 -8.28 -11.51
N VAL A 154 -0.92 -9.53 -11.06
CA VAL A 154 -1.37 -10.64 -11.89
C VAL A 154 -2.71 -11.14 -11.38
N TYR A 155 -3.66 -11.27 -12.30
CA TYR A 155 -4.99 -11.78 -12.00
C TYR A 155 -5.26 -13.06 -12.80
N GLN A 156 -5.89 -14.02 -12.15
CA GLN A 156 -6.60 -15.10 -12.82
C GLN A 156 -8.03 -14.65 -13.06
N VAL A 157 -8.48 -14.75 -14.30
CA VAL A 157 -9.79 -14.30 -14.76
C VAL A 157 -10.52 -15.46 -15.37
N THR A 158 -11.73 -15.76 -14.89
CA THR A 158 -12.64 -16.73 -15.52
C THR A 158 -13.78 -15.98 -16.19
N LEU A 159 -14.03 -16.29 -17.44
CA LEU A 159 -15.00 -15.61 -18.32
C LEU A 159 -16.25 -16.47 -18.55
N ASP A 160 -17.20 -15.93 -19.26
CA ASP A 160 -18.42 -16.61 -19.65
C ASP A 160 -18.26 -17.51 -20.87
N ARG A 161 -17.17 -17.38 -21.60
CA ARG A 161 -16.84 -18.16 -22.80
C ARG A 161 -15.34 -18.13 -23.11
N THR A 162 -14.90 -19.02 -23.97
CA THR A 162 -13.53 -19.10 -24.51
C THR A 162 -13.11 -17.78 -25.15
N VAL A 163 -11.86 -17.36 -24.89
CA VAL A 163 -11.25 -16.15 -25.47
C VAL A 163 -10.55 -16.50 -26.78
N SER A 164 -10.70 -15.63 -27.77
CA SER A 164 -9.98 -15.75 -29.03
C SER A 164 -8.51 -15.29 -28.90
N VAL A 165 -7.61 -15.91 -29.66
CA VAL A 165 -6.21 -15.48 -29.72
C VAL A 165 -6.08 -14.03 -30.22
N ALA A 166 -6.98 -13.63 -31.15
CA ALA A 166 -7.01 -12.25 -31.65
C ALA A 166 -7.36 -11.23 -30.56
N ASP A 167 -8.23 -11.58 -29.61
CA ASP A 167 -8.58 -10.69 -28.52
C ASP A 167 -7.47 -10.65 -27.45
N ILE A 168 -6.75 -11.76 -27.24
CA ILE A 168 -5.52 -11.75 -26.41
C ILE A 168 -4.50 -10.77 -27.01
N GLN A 169 -4.30 -10.80 -28.33
CA GLN A 169 -3.39 -9.87 -29.00
C GLN A 169 -3.83 -8.41 -28.81
N LYS A 170 -5.13 -8.08 -28.98
CA LYS A 170 -5.66 -6.75 -28.73
C LYS A 170 -5.40 -6.27 -27.30
N MET A 171 -5.54 -7.15 -26.30
CA MET A 171 -5.26 -6.79 -24.90
C MET A 171 -3.80 -6.40 -24.66
N THR A 172 -2.87 -7.04 -25.35
CA THR A 172 -1.42 -6.74 -25.25
C THR A 172 -1.00 -5.56 -26.12
N ASP A 173 -1.60 -5.39 -27.31
CA ASP A 173 -1.33 -4.25 -28.19
C ASP A 173 -1.91 -2.94 -27.64
N GLY A 174 -3.01 -3.02 -26.93
CA GLY A 174 -3.70 -1.90 -26.30
C GLY A 174 -5.17 -1.79 -26.72
N ILE A 175 -5.98 -1.38 -25.75
CA ILE A 175 -7.43 -1.16 -25.89
C ILE A 175 -7.73 0.27 -25.44
N ASP A 176 -8.53 0.98 -26.23
CA ASP A 176 -9.04 2.29 -25.84
C ASP A 176 -10.26 2.13 -24.92
N LEU A 177 -10.16 2.65 -23.71
CA LEU A 177 -11.25 2.74 -22.76
C LEU A 177 -11.65 4.21 -22.58
N GLU A 178 -12.81 4.47 -21.99
CA GLU A 178 -13.33 5.83 -21.78
C GLU A 178 -12.35 6.79 -21.09
N ASP A 179 -11.52 6.25 -20.18
CA ASP A 179 -10.51 7.01 -19.43
C ASP A 179 -9.08 6.87 -20.00
N GLY A 180 -8.99 6.51 -21.28
CA GLY A 180 -7.76 6.42 -22.05
C GLY A 180 -7.25 4.99 -22.28
N PRO A 181 -6.20 4.85 -23.10
CA PRO A 181 -5.70 3.56 -23.53
C PRO A 181 -5.13 2.74 -22.37
N ILE A 182 -5.16 1.42 -22.54
CA ILE A 182 -4.57 0.44 -21.63
C ILE A 182 -4.07 -0.76 -22.40
N ALA A 183 -2.85 -1.23 -22.08
CA ALA A 183 -2.33 -2.49 -22.53
C ALA A 183 -2.05 -3.40 -21.32
N ALA A 184 -2.31 -4.68 -21.48
CA ALA A 184 -1.85 -5.70 -20.56
C ALA A 184 -0.35 -5.97 -20.81
N ALA A 185 0.42 -6.15 -19.74
CA ALA A 185 1.84 -6.52 -19.89
C ALA A 185 2.00 -7.96 -20.42
N ALA A 186 1.11 -8.86 -20.00
CA ALA A 186 1.01 -10.22 -20.48
C ALA A 186 -0.42 -10.76 -20.34
N VAL A 187 -0.83 -11.61 -21.25
CA VAL A 187 -2.07 -12.40 -21.17
C VAL A 187 -1.76 -13.82 -21.66
N SER A 188 -2.16 -14.83 -20.88
CA SER A 188 -1.94 -16.23 -21.23
C SER A 188 -3.08 -17.11 -20.72
N PHE A 189 -3.34 -18.21 -21.39
CA PHE A 189 -4.22 -19.25 -20.83
C PHE A 189 -3.57 -19.88 -19.60
N VAL A 190 -4.39 -20.27 -18.65
CA VAL A 190 -3.94 -21.07 -17.50
C VAL A 190 -3.82 -22.52 -17.93
N GLU A 191 -2.67 -23.13 -17.66
CA GLU A 191 -2.42 -24.51 -18.02
C GLU A 191 -3.34 -25.46 -17.24
N GLY A 192 -3.98 -26.40 -17.97
CA GLY A 192 -4.90 -27.38 -17.38
C GLY A 192 -6.33 -26.90 -17.14
N ASP A 193 -6.61 -25.61 -17.37
CA ASP A 193 -7.96 -25.05 -17.31
C ASP A 193 -8.61 -24.96 -18.71
N ASP A 194 -9.92 -24.77 -18.73
CA ASP A 194 -10.65 -24.44 -19.95
C ASP A 194 -10.17 -23.10 -20.52
N LYS A 195 -10.25 -22.92 -21.86
CA LYS A 195 -9.83 -21.67 -22.53
C LYS A 195 -10.69 -20.43 -22.19
N ASP A 196 -11.54 -20.52 -21.19
CA ASP A 196 -12.26 -19.39 -20.58
C ASP A 196 -11.51 -18.81 -19.37
N THR A 197 -10.42 -19.44 -18.94
CA THR A 197 -9.62 -19.01 -17.80
C THR A 197 -8.22 -18.54 -18.23
N LEU A 198 -7.89 -17.30 -17.87
CA LEU A 198 -6.66 -16.62 -18.28
C LEU A 198 -5.93 -16.01 -17.09
N GLY A 199 -4.60 -15.94 -17.22
CA GLY A 199 -3.74 -15.04 -16.45
C GLY A 199 -3.59 -13.72 -17.20
N ILE A 200 -3.79 -12.59 -16.51
CA ILE A 200 -3.52 -11.26 -17.04
C ILE A 200 -2.64 -10.46 -16.08
N GLU A 201 -1.54 -9.92 -16.61
CA GLU A 201 -0.65 -9.02 -15.90
C GLU A 201 -0.94 -7.57 -16.30
N ILE A 202 -1.14 -6.73 -15.29
CA ILE A 202 -1.34 -5.28 -15.47
C ILE A 202 -0.52 -4.48 -14.46
N HIS A 203 -0.17 -3.25 -14.84
CA HIS A 203 0.52 -2.28 -13.99
C HIS A 203 -0.40 -1.14 -13.55
N SER A 204 -1.58 -1.05 -14.14
CA SER A 204 -2.58 -0.03 -13.83
C SER A 204 -3.32 -0.29 -12.50
N GLY A 205 -3.70 0.79 -11.83
CA GLY A 205 -4.58 0.78 -10.66
C GLY A 205 -5.95 1.43 -10.91
N ARG A 206 -6.32 1.69 -12.19
CA ARG A 206 -7.62 2.29 -12.54
C ARG A 206 -8.77 1.44 -12.03
N ASN A 207 -9.89 2.08 -11.73
CA ASN A 207 -11.08 1.41 -11.20
C ASN A 207 -11.54 0.28 -12.14
N ARG A 208 -11.75 -0.92 -11.59
CA ARG A 208 -12.26 -2.12 -12.28
C ARG A 208 -11.57 -2.45 -13.61
N ILE A 209 -10.28 -2.07 -13.75
CA ILE A 209 -9.57 -2.08 -15.04
C ILE A 209 -9.59 -3.44 -15.74
N VAL A 210 -9.34 -4.54 -15.02
CA VAL A 210 -9.36 -5.88 -15.63
C VAL A 210 -10.76 -6.21 -16.16
N ARG A 211 -11.82 -5.94 -15.38
CA ARG A 211 -13.20 -6.18 -15.84
C ARG A 211 -13.53 -5.36 -17.09
N ARG A 212 -13.15 -4.08 -17.10
CA ARG A 212 -13.39 -3.17 -18.22
C ARG A 212 -12.67 -3.58 -19.49
N ILE A 213 -11.44 -4.12 -19.39
CA ILE A 213 -10.70 -4.69 -20.53
C ILE A 213 -11.50 -5.82 -21.18
N PHE A 214 -12.00 -6.78 -20.40
CA PHE A 214 -12.77 -7.89 -20.94
C PHE A 214 -14.17 -7.48 -21.39
N GLU A 215 -14.83 -6.58 -20.66
CA GLU A 215 -16.15 -6.03 -20.99
C GLU A 215 -16.12 -5.25 -22.33
N SER A 216 -15.03 -4.51 -22.63
CA SER A 216 -14.87 -3.80 -23.93
C SER A 216 -14.74 -4.73 -25.12
N LEU A 217 -14.28 -5.97 -24.90
CA LEU A 217 -14.22 -7.03 -25.91
C LEU A 217 -15.49 -7.92 -25.93
N GLY A 218 -16.50 -7.54 -25.13
CA GLY A 218 -17.79 -8.24 -25.08
C GLY A 218 -17.80 -9.49 -24.21
N TYR A 219 -16.78 -9.73 -23.37
CA TYR A 219 -16.77 -10.83 -22.41
C TYR A 219 -17.34 -10.43 -21.06
N ARG A 220 -17.95 -11.39 -20.36
CA ARG A 220 -18.40 -11.22 -18.97
C ARG A 220 -17.44 -11.94 -18.00
N VAL A 221 -16.90 -11.19 -17.06
CA VAL A 221 -16.01 -11.73 -16.02
C VAL A 221 -16.84 -12.41 -14.92
N ARG A 222 -16.79 -13.74 -14.85
CA ARG A 222 -17.45 -14.59 -13.84
C ARG A 222 -16.67 -14.59 -12.52
N ALA A 223 -15.35 -14.77 -12.59
CA ALA A 223 -14.47 -14.74 -11.43
C ALA A 223 -13.23 -13.92 -11.70
N LEU A 224 -12.73 -13.24 -10.67
CA LEU A 224 -11.51 -12.45 -10.73
C LEU A 224 -10.74 -12.64 -9.42
N ASP A 225 -9.51 -13.13 -9.53
CA ASP A 225 -8.66 -13.47 -8.39
C ASP A 225 -7.26 -12.88 -8.57
N ARG A 226 -6.84 -11.97 -7.69
CA ARG A 226 -5.47 -11.45 -7.72
C ARG A 226 -4.50 -12.48 -7.17
N VAL A 227 -3.72 -13.13 -8.03
CA VAL A 227 -2.80 -14.21 -7.69
C VAL A 227 -1.39 -13.74 -7.37
N SER A 228 -0.99 -12.57 -7.92
CA SER A 228 0.27 -11.89 -7.56
C SER A 228 0.05 -10.39 -7.34
N PHE A 229 0.77 -9.83 -6.38
CA PHE A 229 0.81 -8.40 -6.11
C PHE A 229 2.22 -7.99 -5.71
N ALA A 230 2.84 -7.14 -6.51
CA ALA A 230 4.22 -6.66 -6.28
C ALA A 230 5.25 -7.79 -6.10
N GLY A 231 5.04 -8.96 -6.74
CA GLY A 231 5.86 -10.16 -6.61
C GLY A 231 5.51 -11.05 -5.41
N LEU A 232 4.57 -10.65 -4.55
CA LEU A 232 4.01 -11.53 -3.52
C LEU A 232 3.02 -12.49 -4.15
N THR A 233 3.01 -13.74 -3.71
CA THR A 233 2.10 -14.79 -4.19
C THR A 233 1.26 -15.38 -3.07
N LYS A 234 0.14 -16.03 -3.42
CA LYS A 234 -0.75 -16.70 -2.45
C LYS A 234 -0.33 -18.12 -2.09
N LYS A 235 0.92 -18.52 -2.41
CA LYS A 235 1.43 -19.85 -2.07
C LYS A 235 1.23 -20.13 -0.58
N ASN A 236 0.63 -21.27 -0.26
CA ASN A 236 0.31 -21.71 1.11
C ASN A 236 -0.56 -20.73 1.93
N LEU A 237 -1.33 -19.86 1.26
CA LEU A 237 -2.25 -18.94 1.92
C LEU A 237 -3.70 -19.22 1.47
N PRO A 238 -4.46 -20.00 2.23
CA PRO A 238 -5.85 -20.34 1.92
C PRO A 238 -6.76 -19.11 1.86
N ARG A 239 -7.88 -19.22 1.16
CA ARG A 239 -8.89 -18.17 1.04
C ARG A 239 -9.43 -17.76 2.43
N GLY A 240 -9.51 -16.45 2.68
CA GLY A 240 -9.96 -15.89 3.96
C GLY A 240 -8.92 -15.93 5.08
N LYS A 241 -7.72 -16.47 4.83
CA LYS A 241 -6.62 -16.47 5.79
C LYS A 241 -5.61 -15.39 5.48
N TRP A 242 -4.83 -15.03 6.48
CA TRP A 242 -3.73 -14.08 6.40
C TRP A 242 -2.44 -14.68 6.98
N ARG A 243 -1.31 -14.06 6.63
CA ARG A 243 -0.01 -14.28 7.25
C ARG A 243 0.80 -13.01 7.32
N MET A 244 1.73 -12.93 8.23
CA MET A 244 2.76 -11.89 8.22
C MET A 244 3.68 -12.07 7.02
N LEU A 245 4.23 -10.95 6.50
CA LEU A 245 5.33 -11.02 5.55
C LEU A 245 6.63 -11.38 6.28
N SER A 246 7.44 -12.18 5.63
CA SER A 246 8.81 -12.44 6.07
C SER A 246 9.70 -11.19 5.89
N PRO A 247 10.80 -11.06 6.65
CA PRO A 247 11.75 -9.96 6.48
C PRO A 247 12.29 -9.83 5.04
N ARG A 248 12.46 -10.95 4.33
CA ARG A 248 12.89 -10.98 2.92
C ARG A 248 11.85 -10.36 2.01
N GLU A 249 10.56 -10.69 2.19
CA GLU A 249 9.45 -10.10 1.41
C GLU A 249 9.33 -8.60 1.68
N VAL A 250 9.47 -8.17 2.93
CA VAL A 250 9.45 -6.74 3.29
C VAL A 250 10.62 -6.00 2.64
N SER A 251 11.83 -6.54 2.71
CA SER A 251 13.01 -5.95 2.06
C SER A 251 12.82 -5.86 0.54
N PHE A 252 12.30 -6.91 -0.09
CA PHE A 252 12.00 -6.93 -1.53
C PHE A 252 10.98 -5.84 -1.93
N LEU A 253 9.89 -5.69 -1.15
CA LEU A 253 8.91 -4.62 -1.40
C LEU A 253 9.49 -3.22 -1.24
N LYS A 254 10.44 -3.04 -0.33
CA LYS A 254 11.11 -1.75 -0.09
C LYS A 254 12.12 -1.37 -1.16
N MET A 255 12.60 -2.33 -1.96
CA MET A 255 13.51 -2.09 -3.08
C MET A 255 12.77 -1.73 -4.39
N LYS A 256 11.48 -2.03 -4.49
CA LYS A 256 10.60 -1.63 -5.60
C LYS A 256 10.10 -0.20 -5.39
#